data_13efd88bae5c12fab8404e3f6b8fb931
#
_entry.id   13efd88bae5c12fab8404e3f6b8fb931
#
_cell.length_a   1.000
_cell.length_b   1.000
_cell.length_c   1.000
_cell.angle_alpha   90.00
_cell.angle_beta   90.00
_cell.angle_gamma   90.00
#
_symmetry.space_group_name_H-M   'P 1'
#
loop_
_entity.id
_entity.type
_entity.pdbx_description
1 polymer ?
#
loop_
_entity_poly.entity_id
_entity_poly.type
_entity_poly.pdbx_seq_one_letter_code
_entity_poly.pdbx_strand_id
1 'polypeptide(L)'
;MFSENNKKSGCIEVICGSMFSGKTEELIRRLRRAQFAKQKIATFKPTIDKRYSELDVVSHDSHSISCTPIKSPSRMLQIDPDIEVVGIDEAQFFDESIVGVVQELADRGVRVIIAGLDTDYLGKPFGPMPALLAIAEDVQKVHAICVRCGALANHSHRLSDSKKLVVLGEKDTYEPLCRDCYNKALKEES
;
A
#
# COMPACT_ATOMS: atom_id res chain seq x y z
N MET A 1 14.46 16.70 38.90
CA MET A 1 13.26 17.01 38.09
C MET A 1 13.61 16.69 36.66
N PHE A 2 13.40 15.43 36.27
CA PHE A 2 13.68 14.97 34.89
C PHE A 2 12.49 15.35 34.02
N SER A 3 12.66 16.32 33.14
CA SER A 3 11.67 16.55 32.05
C SER A 3 11.82 15.39 31.08
N GLU A 4 10.93 14.43 31.15
CA GLU A 4 10.74 13.48 30.08
C GLU A 4 10.29 14.27 28.84
N ASN A 5 11.23 14.50 27.91
CA ASN A 5 10.93 14.88 26.56
C ASN A 5 10.17 13.70 25.95
N ASN A 6 8.85 13.76 26.03
CA ASN A 6 7.95 12.83 25.38
C ASN A 6 7.98 13.12 23.86
N LYS A 7 9.13 12.89 23.22
CA LYS A 7 9.21 12.83 21.77
C LYS A 7 8.38 11.62 21.38
N LYS A 8 7.18 11.85 20.85
CA LYS A 8 6.43 10.78 20.15
C LYS A 8 7.39 10.17 19.14
N SER A 9 7.83 8.94 19.33
CA SER A 9 8.56 8.20 18.31
C SER A 9 7.60 7.93 17.16
N GLY A 10 7.99 8.27 15.94
CA GLY A 10 7.26 7.81 14.75
C GLY A 10 7.40 6.29 14.61
N CYS A 11 6.67 5.73 13.69
CA CYS A 11 6.77 4.31 13.32
C CYS A 11 6.35 4.11 11.87
N ILE A 12 6.77 3.00 11.28
CA ILE A 12 6.45 2.58 9.93
C ILE A 12 5.59 1.32 10.02
N GLU A 13 4.38 1.38 9.48
CA GLU A 13 3.44 0.26 9.39
C GLU A 13 3.23 -0.09 7.91
N VAL A 14 3.35 -1.35 7.53
CA VAL A 14 3.14 -1.80 6.16
C VAL A 14 2.00 -2.80 6.09
N ILE A 15 1.02 -2.50 5.23
CA ILE A 15 -0.10 -3.37 4.86
C ILE A 15 0.19 -3.91 3.47
N CYS A 16 0.46 -5.20 3.34
CA CYS A 16 0.79 -5.81 2.06
C CYS A 16 -0.15 -6.98 1.72
N GLY A 17 -0.10 -7.43 0.48
CA GLY A 17 -0.89 -8.57 -0.01
C GLY A 17 -1.26 -8.43 -1.48
N SER A 18 -1.96 -9.43 -2.03
CA SER A 18 -2.41 -9.45 -3.42
C SER A 18 -3.47 -8.39 -3.73
N MET A 19 -3.83 -8.23 -4.99
CA MET A 19 -5.04 -7.49 -5.36
C MET A 19 -6.27 -8.13 -4.69
N PHE A 20 -7.28 -7.31 -4.44
CA PHE A 20 -8.56 -7.70 -3.80
C PHE A 20 -8.44 -8.22 -2.35
N SER A 21 -7.32 -7.96 -1.67
CA SER A 21 -7.08 -8.44 -0.30
C SER A 21 -7.52 -7.46 0.80
N GLY A 22 -8.03 -6.27 0.45
CA GLY A 22 -8.50 -5.28 1.43
C GLY A 22 -7.40 -4.36 1.98
N LYS A 23 -6.27 -4.19 1.28
CA LYS A 23 -5.17 -3.30 1.71
C LYS A 23 -5.62 -1.85 1.91
N THR A 24 -6.29 -1.31 0.89
CA THR A 24 -6.78 0.08 0.89
C THR A 24 -7.85 0.27 1.98
N GLU A 25 -8.74 -0.70 2.18
CA GLU A 25 -9.73 -0.70 3.26
C GLU A 25 -9.07 -0.63 4.64
N GLU A 26 -8.03 -1.43 4.86
CA GLU A 26 -7.28 -1.43 6.12
C GLU A 26 -6.50 -0.12 6.32
N LEU A 27 -5.88 0.42 5.27
CA LEU A 27 -5.26 1.75 5.31
C LEU A 27 -6.27 2.82 5.73
N ILE A 28 -7.42 2.89 5.06
CA ILE A 28 -8.51 3.84 5.38
C ILE A 28 -8.98 3.64 6.81
N ARG A 29 -9.15 2.39 7.26
CA ARG A 29 -9.56 2.08 8.64
C ARG A 29 -8.57 2.65 9.67
N ARG A 30 -7.25 2.47 9.45
CA ARG A 30 -6.21 3.01 10.35
C ARG A 30 -6.18 4.54 10.32
N LEU A 31 -6.29 5.15 9.15
CA LEU A 31 -6.32 6.61 9.01
C LEU A 31 -7.55 7.25 9.68
N ARG A 32 -8.72 6.64 9.54
CA ARG A 32 -9.94 7.11 10.24
C ARG A 32 -9.80 7.03 11.75
N ARG A 33 -9.18 5.99 12.29
CA ARG A 33 -8.90 5.90 13.72
C ARG A 33 -8.00 7.05 14.19
N ALA A 34 -6.98 7.41 13.39
CA ALA A 34 -6.15 8.58 13.66
C ALA A 34 -6.97 9.89 13.66
N GLN A 35 -7.88 10.07 12.69
CA GLN A 35 -8.78 11.22 12.64
C GLN A 35 -9.72 11.29 13.87
N PHE A 36 -10.29 10.15 14.29
CA PHE A 36 -11.10 10.08 15.53
C PHE A 36 -10.27 10.46 16.77
N ALA A 37 -8.98 10.14 16.78
CA ALA A 37 -8.03 10.58 17.81
C ALA A 37 -7.59 12.05 17.64
N LYS A 38 -8.23 12.80 16.71
CA LYS A 38 -7.92 14.19 16.38
C LYS A 38 -6.48 14.43 15.89
N GLN A 39 -5.84 13.42 15.38
CA GLN A 39 -4.52 13.54 14.76
C GLN A 39 -4.66 14.14 13.35
N LYS A 40 -3.75 15.02 13.00
CA LYS A 40 -3.66 15.57 11.63
C LYS A 40 -3.05 14.53 10.71
N ILE A 41 -3.74 14.24 9.60
CA ILE A 41 -3.30 13.25 8.61
C ILE A 41 -2.98 13.90 7.27
N ALA A 42 -2.04 13.31 6.52
CA ALA A 42 -1.83 13.53 5.10
C ALA A 42 -1.81 12.18 4.37
N THR A 43 -2.34 12.14 3.15
CA THR A 43 -2.43 10.89 2.39
C THR A 43 -1.90 11.10 0.97
N PHE A 44 -1.09 10.14 0.50
CA PHE A 44 -0.39 10.20 -0.78
C PHE A 44 -0.58 8.93 -1.59
N LYS A 45 -0.55 9.08 -2.92
CA LYS A 45 -0.48 7.98 -3.89
C LYS A 45 0.38 8.37 -5.10
N PRO A 46 0.94 7.41 -5.84
CA PRO A 46 1.67 7.71 -7.07
C PRO A 46 0.72 8.21 -8.17
N THR A 47 1.17 9.17 -8.97
CA THR A 47 0.37 9.76 -10.08
C THR A 47 0.05 8.76 -11.20
N ILE A 48 0.73 7.62 -11.27
CA ILE A 48 0.46 6.57 -12.25
C ILE A 48 -0.88 5.86 -11.98
N ASP A 49 -1.36 5.90 -10.74
CA ASP A 49 -2.64 5.27 -10.37
C ASP A 49 -3.82 6.21 -10.69
N LYS A 50 -4.45 5.98 -11.84
CA LYS A 50 -5.62 6.73 -12.33
C LYS A 50 -6.94 5.96 -12.19
N ARG A 51 -6.97 4.83 -11.47
CA ARG A 51 -8.13 3.94 -11.39
C ARG A 51 -9.32 4.54 -10.66
N TYR A 52 -9.08 5.49 -9.76
CA TYR A 52 -10.11 6.22 -9.01
C TYR A 52 -9.90 7.73 -9.15
N SER A 53 -10.85 8.53 -8.66
CA SER A 53 -10.78 9.99 -8.76
C SER A 53 -9.37 10.49 -8.38
N GLU A 54 -8.86 11.47 -9.12
CA GLU A 54 -7.48 11.95 -8.97
C GLU A 54 -7.14 12.41 -7.53
N LEU A 55 -8.17 12.64 -6.70
CA LEU A 55 -8.04 13.28 -5.38
C LEU A 55 -8.38 12.37 -4.19
N ASP A 56 -8.83 11.12 -4.39
CA ASP A 56 -9.27 10.26 -3.29
C ASP A 56 -8.60 8.87 -3.33
N VAL A 57 -8.30 8.34 -2.14
CA VAL A 57 -8.14 6.91 -1.93
C VAL A 57 -9.54 6.35 -1.69
N VAL A 58 -10.03 5.54 -2.61
CA VAL A 58 -11.39 4.97 -2.55
C VAL A 58 -11.29 3.47 -2.34
N SER A 59 -11.95 2.95 -1.32
CA SER A 59 -12.17 1.52 -1.18
C SER A 59 -13.33 1.06 -2.06
N HIS A 60 -13.41 -0.23 -2.37
CA HIS A 60 -14.52 -0.83 -3.12
C HIS A 60 -15.90 -0.56 -2.50
N ASP A 61 -15.96 -0.23 -1.22
CA ASP A 61 -17.20 0.09 -0.47
C ASP A 61 -17.51 1.59 -0.39
N SER A 62 -17.03 2.40 -1.35
CA SER A 62 -17.30 3.85 -1.44
C SER A 62 -16.78 4.69 -0.24
N HIS A 63 -15.89 4.16 0.56
CA HIS A 63 -15.24 4.90 1.63
C HIS A 63 -13.99 5.59 1.07
N SER A 64 -13.97 6.93 1.06
CA SER A 64 -12.84 7.70 0.57
C SER A 64 -12.16 8.53 1.67
N ILE A 65 -10.87 8.74 1.51
CA ILE A 65 -10.09 9.75 2.22
C ILE A 65 -9.36 10.56 1.14
N SER A 66 -9.41 11.89 1.28
CA SER A 66 -8.71 12.80 0.35
C SER A 66 -7.24 12.44 0.26
N CYS A 67 -6.72 12.34 -0.95
CA CYS A 67 -5.37 11.88 -1.24
C CYS A 67 -4.68 12.80 -2.24
N THR A 68 -3.40 13.08 -2.01
CA THR A 68 -2.57 13.89 -2.89
C THR A 68 -1.76 12.98 -3.82
N PRO A 69 -2.02 13.01 -5.15
CA PRO A 69 -1.19 12.29 -6.10
C PRO A 69 0.17 12.99 -6.25
N ILE A 70 1.26 12.23 -6.13
CA ILE A 70 2.62 12.75 -6.24
C ILE A 70 3.47 11.91 -7.19
N LYS A 71 4.44 12.54 -7.87
CA LYS A 71 5.39 11.85 -8.76
C LYS A 71 6.61 11.34 -8.01
N SER A 72 7.09 12.12 -7.04
CA SER A 72 8.31 11.81 -6.31
C SER A 72 8.02 11.69 -4.82
N PRO A 73 8.54 10.64 -4.14
CA PRO A 73 8.41 10.47 -2.70
C PRO A 73 8.91 11.67 -1.88
N SER A 74 9.94 12.38 -2.35
CA SER A 74 10.51 13.55 -1.66
C SER A 74 9.50 14.68 -1.39
N ARG A 75 8.39 14.74 -2.14
CA ARG A 75 7.30 15.68 -1.88
C ARG A 75 6.64 15.46 -0.52
N MET A 76 6.67 14.24 0.01
CA MET A 76 6.14 13.91 1.35
C MET A 76 6.94 14.58 2.47
N LEU A 77 8.20 14.96 2.23
CA LEU A 77 9.02 15.66 3.23
C LEU A 77 8.63 17.13 3.40
N GLN A 78 7.79 17.66 2.50
CA GLN A 78 7.30 19.05 2.50
C GLN A 78 5.91 19.19 3.15
N ILE A 79 5.49 18.20 3.93
CA ILE A 79 4.22 18.26 4.68
C ILE A 79 4.27 19.32 5.78
N ASP A 80 3.09 19.79 6.19
CA ASP A 80 2.94 20.66 7.34
C ASP A 80 3.56 19.98 8.59
N PRO A 81 4.38 20.70 9.37
CA PRO A 81 4.99 20.16 10.59
C PRO A 81 4.00 19.61 11.62
N ASP A 82 2.74 20.03 11.55
CA ASP A 82 1.66 19.55 12.42
C ASP A 82 1.09 18.18 12.02
N ILE A 83 1.48 17.63 10.86
CA ILE A 83 1.04 16.29 10.43
C ILE A 83 1.65 15.23 11.34
N GLU A 84 0.78 14.43 11.95
CA GLU A 84 1.17 13.36 12.89
C GLU A 84 1.13 11.98 12.23
N VAL A 85 0.32 11.82 11.19
CA VAL A 85 0.13 10.53 10.49
C VAL A 85 0.17 10.74 8.98
N VAL A 86 0.95 9.93 8.30
CA VAL A 86 1.03 9.88 6.83
C VAL A 86 0.51 8.52 6.34
N GLY A 87 -0.46 8.54 5.43
CA GLY A 87 -0.93 7.36 4.70
C GLY A 87 -0.36 7.34 3.29
N ILE A 88 0.09 6.19 2.83
CA ILE A 88 0.62 6.00 1.47
C ILE A 88 -0.08 4.78 0.85
N ASP A 89 -0.79 4.98 -0.25
CA ASP A 89 -1.41 3.89 -1.00
C ASP A 89 -0.62 3.58 -2.28
N GLU A 90 -0.74 2.34 -2.77
CA GLU A 90 -0.09 1.83 -4.00
C GLU A 90 1.43 2.06 -4.02
N ALA A 91 2.07 1.85 -2.88
CA ALA A 91 3.49 2.18 -2.67
C ALA A 91 4.45 1.45 -3.62
N GLN A 92 4.08 0.29 -4.17
CA GLN A 92 4.88 -0.47 -5.13
C GLN A 92 5.19 0.30 -6.43
N PHE A 93 4.47 1.38 -6.71
CA PHE A 93 4.68 2.19 -7.91
C PHE A 93 5.62 3.38 -7.70
N PHE A 94 6.08 3.61 -6.49
CA PHE A 94 7.15 4.57 -6.24
C PHE A 94 8.53 3.96 -6.53
N ASP A 95 9.53 4.82 -6.70
CA ASP A 95 10.93 4.40 -6.79
C ASP A 95 11.52 4.11 -5.39
N GLU A 96 12.73 3.55 -5.37
CA GLU A 96 13.42 3.14 -4.15
C GLU A 96 13.70 4.29 -3.16
N SER A 97 13.63 5.55 -3.60
CA SER A 97 13.83 6.72 -2.72
C SER A 97 12.77 6.83 -1.63
N ILE A 98 11.61 6.18 -1.80
CA ILE A 98 10.54 6.15 -0.79
C ILE A 98 11.04 5.57 0.53
N VAL A 99 11.97 4.61 0.50
CA VAL A 99 12.49 3.96 1.71
C VAL A 99 13.15 4.98 2.63
N GLY A 100 14.04 5.82 2.08
CA GLY A 100 14.66 6.90 2.86
C GLY A 100 13.67 7.98 3.31
N VAL A 101 12.69 8.29 2.49
CA VAL A 101 11.65 9.29 2.81
C VAL A 101 10.80 8.85 3.99
N VAL A 102 10.35 7.58 4.02
CA VAL A 102 9.50 7.10 5.13
C VAL A 102 10.29 6.95 6.43
N GLN A 103 11.58 6.56 6.34
CA GLN A 103 12.46 6.57 7.52
C GLN A 103 12.62 7.99 8.09
N GLU A 104 12.88 8.98 7.23
CA GLU A 104 13.02 10.37 7.67
C GLU A 104 11.72 10.90 8.30
N LEU A 105 10.55 10.57 7.75
CA LEU A 105 9.26 10.94 8.35
C LEU A 105 9.09 10.31 9.73
N ALA A 106 9.40 9.03 9.87
CA ALA A 106 9.33 8.33 11.15
C ALA A 106 10.33 8.92 12.18
N ASP A 107 11.55 9.25 11.77
CA ASP A 107 12.56 9.90 12.62
C ASP A 107 12.11 11.30 13.10
N ARG A 108 11.27 11.98 12.31
CA ARG A 108 10.61 13.25 12.69
C ARG A 108 9.45 13.05 13.68
N GLY A 109 9.07 11.81 14.01
CA GLY A 109 7.97 11.48 14.92
C GLY A 109 6.63 11.24 14.23
N VAL A 110 6.60 11.11 12.89
CA VAL A 110 5.39 10.85 12.12
C VAL A 110 5.11 9.34 12.09
N ARG A 111 3.86 8.95 12.31
CA ARG A 111 3.39 7.59 12.07
C ARG A 111 3.13 7.41 10.58
N VAL A 112 3.85 6.53 9.91
CA VAL A 112 3.72 6.28 8.47
C VAL A 112 3.02 4.95 8.24
N ILE A 113 1.87 4.96 7.55
CA ILE A 113 1.07 3.76 7.24
C ILE A 113 1.10 3.56 5.73
N ILE A 114 1.63 2.44 5.27
CA ILE A 114 1.90 2.16 3.87
C ILE A 114 1.06 0.98 3.42
N ALA A 115 0.37 1.10 2.29
CA ALA A 115 -0.32 0.00 1.62
C ALA A 115 0.28 -0.26 0.24
N GLY A 116 0.49 -1.52 -0.12
CA GLY A 116 1.03 -1.87 -1.43
C GLY A 116 1.04 -3.36 -1.73
N LEU A 117 1.16 -3.69 -3.03
CA LEU A 117 1.33 -5.05 -3.52
C LEU A 117 2.74 -5.54 -3.17
N ASP A 118 2.85 -6.65 -2.46
CA ASP A 118 4.14 -7.26 -2.11
C ASP A 118 4.79 -8.00 -3.29
N THR A 119 3.97 -8.53 -4.21
CA THR A 119 4.43 -9.20 -5.43
C THR A 119 3.71 -8.68 -6.66
N ASP A 120 4.41 -8.72 -7.80
CA ASP A 120 3.83 -8.47 -9.12
C ASP A 120 2.99 -9.68 -9.62
N TYR A 121 2.44 -9.58 -10.83
CA TYR A 121 1.64 -10.64 -11.45
C TYR A 121 2.43 -11.93 -11.77
N LEU A 122 3.76 -11.86 -11.80
CA LEU A 122 4.68 -13.00 -11.94
C LEU A 122 5.06 -13.63 -10.59
N GLY A 123 4.50 -13.14 -9.49
CA GLY A 123 4.83 -13.60 -8.14
C GLY A 123 6.22 -13.14 -7.65
N LYS A 124 6.86 -12.17 -8.34
CA LYS A 124 8.15 -11.60 -7.95
C LYS A 124 7.95 -10.42 -7.00
N PRO A 125 8.91 -10.16 -6.08
CA PRO A 125 8.88 -8.97 -5.23
C PRO A 125 8.68 -7.70 -6.05
N PHE A 126 7.79 -6.79 -5.59
CA PHE A 126 7.38 -5.64 -6.38
C PHE A 126 7.96 -4.32 -5.87
N GLY A 127 8.75 -3.64 -6.74
CA GLY A 127 9.29 -2.31 -6.47
C GLY A 127 9.97 -2.18 -5.11
N PRO A 128 9.75 -1.08 -4.38
CA PRO A 128 10.37 -0.82 -3.08
C PRO A 128 9.77 -1.64 -1.93
N MET A 129 8.70 -2.42 -2.17
CA MET A 129 7.99 -3.12 -1.10
C MET A 129 8.86 -4.04 -0.24
N PRO A 130 9.83 -4.82 -0.80
CA PRO A 130 10.70 -5.65 0.04
C PRO A 130 11.51 -4.83 1.06
N ALA A 131 12.03 -3.67 0.64
CA ALA A 131 12.78 -2.79 1.52
C ALA A 131 11.87 -2.12 2.56
N LEU A 132 10.68 -1.68 2.16
CA LEU A 132 9.67 -1.12 3.08
C LEU A 132 9.24 -2.14 4.15
N LEU A 133 9.00 -3.40 3.75
CA LEU A 133 8.68 -4.49 4.67
C LEU A 133 9.81 -4.77 5.67
N ALA A 134 11.08 -4.63 5.23
CA ALA A 134 12.24 -4.89 6.07
C ALA A 134 12.45 -3.83 7.16
N ILE A 135 12.08 -2.56 6.89
CA ILE A 135 12.29 -1.45 7.84
C ILE A 135 11.06 -1.15 8.71
N ALA A 136 9.91 -1.78 8.45
CA ALA A 136 8.68 -1.54 9.18
C ALA A 136 8.72 -2.16 10.59
N GLU A 137 8.20 -1.43 11.59
CA GLU A 137 7.96 -1.94 12.94
C GLU A 137 6.72 -2.83 13.02
N ASP A 138 5.71 -2.59 12.15
CA ASP A 138 4.49 -3.42 12.06
C ASP A 138 4.23 -3.82 10.61
N VAL A 139 4.05 -5.12 10.37
CA VAL A 139 3.73 -5.67 9.05
C VAL A 139 2.48 -6.51 9.12
N GLN A 140 1.45 -6.09 8.38
CA GLN A 140 0.23 -6.87 8.22
C GLN A 140 0.11 -7.37 6.78
N LYS A 141 0.20 -8.68 6.59
CA LYS A 141 -0.10 -9.32 5.31
C LYS A 141 -1.57 -9.71 5.27
N VAL A 142 -2.33 -9.07 4.40
CA VAL A 142 -3.76 -9.35 4.17
C VAL A 142 -3.93 -10.28 2.97
N HIS A 143 -5.02 -11.05 2.97
CA HIS A 143 -5.27 -12.10 1.99
C HIS A 143 -6.60 -11.86 1.28
N ALA A 144 -6.63 -12.13 -0.02
CA ALA A 144 -7.87 -12.26 -0.77
C ALA A 144 -8.42 -13.70 -0.65
N ILE A 145 -9.56 -13.94 -1.29
CA ILE A 145 -10.11 -15.29 -1.43
C ILE A 145 -9.86 -15.77 -2.86
N CYS A 146 -9.30 -16.95 -2.99
CA CYS A 146 -9.05 -17.58 -4.29
C CYS A 146 -10.38 -17.83 -5.02
N VAL A 147 -10.54 -17.22 -6.20
CA VAL A 147 -11.79 -17.35 -6.98
C VAL A 147 -12.01 -18.75 -7.54
N ARG A 148 -10.96 -19.58 -7.62
CA ARG A 148 -11.05 -20.95 -8.17
C ARG A 148 -11.35 -22.02 -7.11
N CYS A 149 -10.89 -21.85 -5.86
CA CYS A 149 -11.04 -22.91 -4.85
C CYS A 149 -11.47 -22.41 -3.46
N GLY A 150 -11.65 -21.11 -3.25
CA GLY A 150 -12.08 -20.55 -1.96
C GLY A 150 -11.01 -20.48 -0.86
N ALA A 151 -9.77 -20.90 -1.11
CA ALA A 151 -8.66 -20.79 -0.16
C ALA A 151 -8.14 -19.35 -0.07
N LEU A 152 -7.29 -19.06 0.93
CA LEU A 152 -6.61 -17.76 1.02
C LEU A 152 -5.71 -17.54 -0.20
N ALA A 153 -5.89 -16.38 -0.85
CA ALA A 153 -5.16 -15.99 -2.06
C ALA A 153 -4.08 -14.96 -1.75
N ASN A 154 -2.89 -15.20 -2.32
CA ASN A 154 -1.71 -14.33 -2.17
C ASN A 154 -1.09 -13.94 -3.52
N HIS A 155 -1.67 -14.36 -4.63
CA HIS A 155 -1.16 -14.08 -5.96
C HIS A 155 -2.20 -13.30 -6.75
N SER A 156 -1.73 -12.27 -7.48
CA SER A 156 -2.54 -11.49 -8.41
C SER A 156 -2.29 -12.05 -9.80
N HIS A 157 -3.11 -13.00 -10.25
CA HIS A 157 -3.00 -13.60 -11.58
C HIS A 157 -3.58 -12.66 -12.63
N ARG A 158 -2.83 -12.41 -13.71
CA ARG A 158 -3.26 -11.54 -14.81
C ARG A 158 -4.01 -12.34 -15.86
N LEU A 159 -5.18 -11.86 -16.25
CA LEU A 159 -6.04 -12.51 -17.25
C LEU A 159 -5.74 -12.08 -18.70
N SER A 160 -4.88 -11.07 -18.91
CA SER A 160 -4.55 -10.54 -20.24
C SER A 160 -3.16 -10.95 -20.69
N ASP A 161 -2.97 -11.13 -22.00
CA ASP A 161 -1.68 -11.48 -22.64
C ASP A 161 -0.64 -10.35 -22.62
N SER A 162 -0.94 -9.24 -21.97
CA SER A 162 -0.03 -8.09 -21.90
C SER A 162 1.22 -8.43 -21.09
N LYS A 163 2.42 -8.29 -21.71
CA LYS A 163 3.73 -8.48 -21.06
C LYS A 163 4.22 -7.25 -20.28
N LYS A 164 3.46 -6.16 -20.27
CA LYS A 164 3.84 -4.96 -19.49
C LYS A 164 3.77 -5.27 -17.99
N LEU A 165 4.79 -4.85 -17.22
CA LEU A 165 4.80 -5.06 -15.76
C LEU A 165 3.58 -4.44 -15.07
N VAL A 166 3.22 -3.23 -15.46
CA VAL A 166 2.07 -2.51 -14.95
C VAL A 166 0.97 -2.48 -16.00
N VAL A 167 -0.16 -3.13 -15.71
CA VAL A 167 -1.43 -2.98 -16.42
C VAL A 167 -2.43 -2.53 -15.38
N LEU A 168 -2.91 -1.29 -15.51
CA LEU A 168 -3.96 -0.77 -14.63
C LEU A 168 -5.26 -1.47 -14.99
N GLY A 169 -5.89 -2.09 -14.02
CA GLY A 169 -7.13 -2.82 -14.23
C GLY A 169 -7.72 -3.35 -12.93
N GLU A 170 -8.98 -3.76 -13.03
CA GLU A 170 -9.76 -4.32 -11.93
C GLU A 170 -10.09 -5.79 -12.17
N LYS A 171 -11.27 -6.23 -11.73
CA LYS A 171 -11.75 -7.63 -11.78
C LYS A 171 -11.71 -8.28 -13.17
N ASP A 172 -11.77 -7.48 -14.23
CA ASP A 172 -11.70 -8.00 -15.61
C ASP A 172 -10.27 -8.24 -16.10
N THR A 173 -9.27 -7.77 -15.35
CA THR A 173 -7.84 -7.84 -15.73
C THR A 173 -7.04 -8.77 -14.83
N TYR A 174 -7.47 -8.94 -13.59
CA TYR A 174 -6.78 -9.74 -12.58
C TYR A 174 -7.74 -10.58 -11.76
N GLU A 175 -7.28 -11.75 -11.34
CA GLU A 175 -7.97 -12.61 -10.37
C GLU A 175 -7.04 -12.96 -9.19
N PRO A 176 -7.56 -13.01 -7.96
CA PRO A 176 -6.79 -13.46 -6.80
C PRO A 176 -6.75 -14.99 -6.75
N LEU A 177 -5.55 -15.57 -6.68
CA LEU A 177 -5.37 -17.01 -6.63
C LEU A 177 -4.51 -17.43 -5.42
N CYS A 178 -4.82 -18.60 -4.86
CA CYS A 178 -3.90 -19.28 -3.96
C CYS A 178 -2.71 -19.83 -4.77
N ARG A 179 -1.63 -20.23 -4.08
CA ARG A 179 -0.40 -20.73 -4.72
C ARG A 179 -0.66 -21.88 -5.69
N ASP A 180 -1.51 -22.82 -5.31
CA ASP A 180 -1.82 -24.01 -6.11
C ASP A 180 -2.54 -23.68 -7.40
N CYS A 181 -3.60 -22.86 -7.30
CA CYS A 181 -4.37 -22.42 -8.48
C CYS A 181 -3.54 -21.51 -9.38
N TYR A 182 -2.68 -20.66 -8.81
CA TYR A 182 -1.77 -19.80 -9.56
C TYR A 182 -0.75 -20.62 -10.37
N ASN A 183 -0.11 -21.62 -9.74
CA ASN A 183 0.85 -22.48 -10.44
C ASN A 183 0.20 -23.32 -11.55
N LYS A 184 -1.08 -23.71 -11.39
CA LYS A 184 -1.84 -24.40 -12.44
C LYS A 184 -2.13 -23.45 -13.60
N ALA A 185 -2.57 -22.21 -13.32
CA ALA A 185 -2.84 -21.20 -14.34
C ALA A 185 -1.60 -20.92 -15.20
N LEU A 186 -0.43 -20.73 -14.59
CA LEU A 186 0.82 -20.48 -15.33
C LEU A 186 1.22 -21.66 -16.25
N LYS A 187 0.88 -22.91 -15.90
CA LYS A 187 1.14 -24.08 -16.75
C LYS A 187 0.17 -24.20 -17.92
N GLU A 188 -1.05 -23.71 -17.76
CA GLU A 188 -2.08 -23.69 -18.81
C GLU A 188 -1.77 -22.64 -19.88
N GLU A 189 -1.01 -21.58 -19.54
CA GLU A 189 -0.59 -20.48 -20.43
C GLU A 189 0.76 -20.73 -21.12
N SER A 190 1.48 -21.80 -20.78
CA SER A 190 2.81 -22.15 -21.32
C SER A 190 2.70 -23.13 -22.47
#